data_e17df78a3da15cf4ff78ca04733122d5
#
_entry.id   e17df78a3da15cf4ff78ca04733122d5
#
_cell.length_a   1.000
_cell.length_b   1.000
_cell.length_c   1.000
_cell.angle_alpha   90.00
_cell.angle_beta   90.00
_cell.angle_gamma   90.00
#
_symmetry.space_group_name_H-M   'P 1'
#
loop_
_entity.id
_entity.type
_entity.pdbx_description
1 polymer ?
#
loop_
_entity_poly.entity_id
_entity_poly.type
_entity_poly.pdbx_seq_one_letter_code
_entity_poly.pdbx_strand_id
1 'polypeptide(L)'
;MKFGVFYEIQLPTPWGEGDQARMFRETLEHVQLADRLGIDCMWAVEHHFLEDHALSAAPESWLPAAAALTRNIRIGHGIACLPPGFSHPARVAERISTLDLVSGGRVEFGTGESASRMELEAFGVDPTTKRQAYLEALEQICNMMAMTPYPGFDGEFFKMPCRNVLPKPMQAPHPPVWVAGKPDLAARLGIGCLGFNVMSGAMARAAVDLYYKNLADTCVPIAHAVNANIAVLANFHVHPDAKVARSRGEHLKFFGYSIGKYYLQGQVRPGRSSGWPEFMAIKDSFPQLGGDNPTSAIGTPEEVRSHLRALQDAGVDQVMLMHQGGRMPHEWNCESLELFAREIMPEFRDGEDHRLAEKARRLEPAIAAAMQRKAWMKELGDNIPVVEPYGTASFIPKEGDHIGVSDDTRGALGINR
;
A
#
# COMPACT_ATOMS: atom_id res chain seq x y z
N MET A 1 -9.61 7.15 -16.46
CA MET A 1 -9.54 6.71 -15.03
C MET A 1 -8.61 5.50 -14.93
N LYS A 2 -7.74 5.43 -13.92
CA LYS A 2 -6.81 4.31 -13.73
C LYS A 2 -7.46 3.16 -12.97
N PHE A 3 -6.90 1.96 -13.15
CA PHE A 3 -7.35 0.74 -12.47
C PHE A 3 -6.19 0.05 -11.77
N GLY A 4 -6.45 -0.40 -10.54
CA GLY A 4 -5.54 -1.24 -9.78
C GLY A 4 -6.20 -2.57 -9.42
N VAL A 5 -5.41 -3.62 -9.22
CA VAL A 5 -5.83 -4.87 -8.58
C VAL A 5 -5.35 -4.89 -7.14
N PHE A 6 -6.20 -5.39 -6.24
CA PHE A 6 -5.96 -5.33 -4.80
C PHE A 6 -5.84 -6.73 -4.20
N TYR A 7 -4.77 -6.98 -3.44
CA TYR A 7 -4.41 -8.29 -2.91
C TYR A 7 -4.27 -8.29 -1.39
N GLU A 8 -5.19 -8.99 -0.74
CA GLU A 8 -5.05 -9.46 0.65
C GLU A 8 -4.27 -10.78 0.71
N ILE A 9 -4.22 -11.52 -0.37
CA ILE A 9 -3.87 -12.94 -0.43
C ILE A 9 -4.75 -13.71 0.58
N GLN A 10 -6.07 -13.48 0.48
CA GLN A 10 -7.05 -13.99 1.43
C GLN A 10 -7.27 -15.49 1.22
N LEU A 11 -7.07 -16.27 2.29
CA LEU A 11 -7.29 -17.72 2.28
C LEU A 11 -8.00 -18.14 3.57
N PRO A 12 -9.33 -18.36 3.53
CA PRO A 12 -10.09 -18.80 4.70
C PRO A 12 -9.69 -20.19 5.20
N THR A 13 -9.60 -20.34 6.52
CA THR A 13 -9.40 -21.64 7.17
C THR A 13 -10.65 -22.54 7.03
N PRO A 14 -10.53 -23.90 7.11
CA PRO A 14 -9.29 -24.66 7.28
C PRO A 14 -8.46 -24.75 6.00
N TRP A 15 -7.14 -24.82 6.14
CA TRP A 15 -6.21 -24.98 5.03
C TRP A 15 -5.82 -26.42 4.82
N GLY A 16 -5.67 -26.82 3.56
CA GLY A 16 -5.04 -28.07 3.16
C GLY A 16 -3.52 -27.91 3.00
N GLU A 17 -2.85 -29.03 2.85
CA GLU A 17 -1.40 -29.05 2.55
C GLU A 17 -1.13 -28.33 1.22
N GLY A 18 -0.17 -27.39 1.23
CA GLY A 18 0.22 -26.64 0.06
C GLY A 18 -0.70 -25.46 -0.35
N ASP A 19 -1.85 -25.25 0.31
CA ASP A 19 -2.79 -24.19 -0.04
C ASP A 19 -2.17 -22.80 0.02
N GLN A 20 -1.38 -22.51 1.05
CA GLN A 20 -0.71 -21.20 1.16
C GLN A 20 0.28 -20.97 0.00
N ALA A 21 1.10 -21.97 -0.30
CA ALA A 21 2.05 -21.89 -1.41
C ALA A 21 1.33 -21.73 -2.77
N ARG A 22 0.20 -22.41 -2.96
CA ARG A 22 -0.66 -22.26 -4.13
C ARG A 22 -1.18 -20.83 -4.26
N MET A 23 -1.71 -20.25 -3.18
CA MET A 23 -2.22 -18.87 -3.18
C MET A 23 -1.17 -17.83 -3.61
N PHE A 24 0.08 -17.95 -3.14
CA PHE A 24 1.15 -17.06 -3.59
C PHE A 24 1.48 -17.24 -5.08
N ARG A 25 1.53 -18.47 -5.59
CA ARG A 25 1.75 -18.73 -7.04
C ARG A 25 0.62 -18.14 -7.88
N GLU A 26 -0.64 -18.46 -7.55
CA GLU A 26 -1.82 -17.93 -8.24
C GLU A 26 -1.88 -16.39 -8.20
N THR A 27 -1.48 -15.77 -7.07
CA THR A 27 -1.38 -14.32 -6.96
C THR A 27 -0.35 -13.75 -7.93
N LEU A 28 0.86 -14.33 -8.01
CA LEU A 28 1.90 -13.89 -8.94
C LEU A 28 1.48 -14.11 -10.41
N GLU A 29 0.83 -15.21 -10.74
CA GLU A 29 0.28 -15.47 -12.08
C GLU A 29 -0.78 -14.43 -12.45
N HIS A 30 -1.67 -14.08 -11.51
CA HIS A 30 -2.68 -13.05 -11.72
C HIS A 30 -2.07 -11.65 -11.89
N VAL A 31 -1.01 -11.31 -11.14
CA VAL A 31 -0.27 -10.05 -11.32
C VAL A 31 0.35 -9.96 -12.72
N GLN A 32 0.93 -11.07 -13.22
CA GLN A 32 1.45 -11.13 -14.59
C GLN A 32 0.34 -10.99 -15.64
N LEU A 33 -0.82 -11.59 -15.40
CA LEU A 33 -2.00 -11.39 -16.27
C LEU A 33 -2.42 -9.93 -16.27
N ALA A 34 -2.53 -9.30 -15.10
CA ALA A 34 -2.89 -7.88 -14.96
C ALA A 34 -1.91 -6.96 -15.72
N ASP A 35 -0.60 -7.24 -15.66
CA ASP A 35 0.43 -6.52 -16.41
C ASP A 35 0.22 -6.65 -17.93
N ARG A 36 0.00 -7.88 -18.42
CA ARG A 36 -0.25 -8.13 -19.87
C ARG A 36 -1.52 -7.46 -20.36
N LEU A 37 -2.55 -7.42 -19.54
CA LEU A 37 -3.82 -6.76 -19.85
C LEU A 37 -3.75 -5.24 -19.74
N GLY A 38 -2.66 -4.73 -19.18
CA GLY A 38 -2.40 -3.29 -19.06
C GLY A 38 -3.11 -2.64 -17.87
N ILE A 39 -3.38 -3.35 -16.79
CA ILE A 39 -3.81 -2.76 -15.52
C ILE A 39 -2.70 -1.83 -15.00
N ASP A 40 -3.09 -0.68 -14.43
CA ASP A 40 -2.14 0.38 -14.09
C ASP A 40 -1.31 0.09 -12.83
N CYS A 41 -1.91 -0.53 -11.81
CA CYS A 41 -1.25 -0.78 -10.53
C CYS A 41 -1.71 -2.10 -9.89
N MET A 42 -0.82 -2.74 -9.14
CA MET A 42 -1.17 -3.75 -8.16
C MET A 42 -0.98 -3.17 -6.76
N TRP A 43 -1.84 -3.52 -5.82
CA TRP A 43 -1.76 -3.08 -4.43
C TRP A 43 -1.69 -4.28 -3.50
N ALA A 44 -0.65 -4.36 -2.70
CA ALA A 44 -0.42 -5.42 -1.72
C ALA A 44 -0.53 -4.88 -0.30
N VAL A 45 -1.36 -5.50 0.51
CA VAL A 45 -1.49 -5.15 1.94
C VAL A 45 -0.29 -5.64 2.76
N GLU A 46 -0.16 -5.09 3.96
CA GLU A 46 0.65 -5.64 5.05
C GLU A 46 -0.26 -5.88 6.24
N HIS A 47 -0.55 -7.16 6.53
CA HIS A 47 -1.35 -7.60 7.66
C HIS A 47 -0.69 -8.76 8.38
N HIS A 48 -0.72 -8.71 9.70
CA HIS A 48 -0.05 -9.69 10.55
C HIS A 48 -1.06 -10.38 11.48
N PHE A 49 -0.93 -11.71 11.62
CA PHE A 49 -1.72 -12.52 12.58
C PHE A 49 -3.22 -12.60 12.30
N LEU A 50 -3.69 -12.12 11.16
CA LEU A 50 -5.11 -12.11 10.77
C LEU A 50 -5.41 -13.30 9.86
N GLU A 51 -5.41 -14.50 10.44
CA GLU A 51 -5.36 -15.81 9.77
C GLU A 51 -6.27 -16.00 8.55
N ASP A 52 -7.54 -15.59 8.66
CA ASP A 52 -8.51 -15.73 7.58
C ASP A 52 -8.57 -14.50 6.65
N HIS A 53 -7.96 -13.39 7.09
CA HIS A 53 -8.09 -12.11 6.41
C HIS A 53 -7.01 -11.93 5.34
N ALA A 54 -5.73 -12.13 5.73
CA ALA A 54 -4.63 -11.89 4.81
C ALA A 54 -3.41 -12.79 5.11
N LEU A 55 -2.80 -13.33 4.06
CA LEU A 55 -1.48 -13.98 4.12
C LEU A 55 -0.33 -13.04 3.73
N SER A 56 -0.63 -11.81 3.29
CA SER A 56 0.35 -10.80 2.89
C SER A 56 0.99 -10.12 4.11
N ALA A 57 1.76 -10.89 4.89
CA ALA A 57 2.42 -10.40 6.10
C ALA A 57 3.82 -9.79 5.84
N ALA A 58 4.42 -10.10 4.69
CA ALA A 58 5.75 -9.60 4.31
C ALA A 58 5.76 -9.17 2.83
N PRO A 59 5.07 -8.06 2.49
CA PRO A 59 5.01 -7.58 1.11
C PRO A 59 6.39 -7.29 0.54
N GLU A 60 7.35 -6.87 1.35
CA GLU A 60 8.73 -6.66 0.95
C GLU A 60 9.44 -7.93 0.43
N SER A 61 8.89 -9.10 0.69
CA SER A 61 9.46 -10.37 0.21
C SER A 61 8.87 -10.81 -1.14
N TRP A 62 7.59 -10.53 -1.42
CA TRP A 62 6.95 -11.00 -2.64
C TRP A 62 6.73 -9.89 -3.70
N LEU A 63 6.65 -8.61 -3.31
CA LEU A 63 6.60 -7.51 -4.27
C LEU A 63 7.82 -7.42 -5.19
N PRO A 64 9.07 -7.68 -4.73
CA PRO A 64 10.22 -7.81 -5.63
C PRO A 64 10.06 -8.92 -6.67
N ALA A 65 9.45 -10.05 -6.31
CA ALA A 65 9.15 -11.12 -7.26
C ALA A 65 8.11 -10.65 -8.30
N ALA A 66 7.02 -10.00 -7.86
CA ALA A 66 6.04 -9.40 -8.76
C ALA A 66 6.68 -8.37 -9.70
N ALA A 67 7.57 -7.50 -9.18
CA ALA A 67 8.30 -6.52 -9.98
C ALA A 67 9.19 -7.15 -11.05
N ALA A 68 9.88 -8.25 -10.73
CA ALA A 68 10.75 -8.97 -11.65
C ALA A 68 9.96 -9.74 -12.73
N LEU A 69 8.74 -10.18 -12.43
CA LEU A 69 7.86 -10.93 -13.34
C LEU A 69 7.00 -10.04 -14.24
N THR A 70 7.03 -8.72 -14.04
CA THR A 70 6.18 -7.75 -14.76
C THR A 70 7.03 -6.62 -15.37
N ARG A 71 6.42 -5.82 -16.26
CA ARG A 71 7.16 -4.76 -16.98
C ARG A 71 6.53 -3.38 -16.84
N ASN A 72 5.21 -3.28 -16.80
CA ASN A 72 4.48 -2.01 -16.90
C ASN A 72 3.68 -1.68 -15.64
N ILE A 73 3.03 -2.69 -15.04
CA ILE A 73 2.18 -2.50 -13.86
C ILE A 73 2.99 -1.89 -12.72
N ARG A 74 2.44 -0.86 -12.08
CA ARG A 74 3.06 -0.23 -10.91
C ARG A 74 2.90 -1.12 -9.69
N ILE A 75 3.86 -1.07 -8.80
CA ILE A 75 4.00 -1.96 -7.63
C ILE A 75 3.66 -1.17 -6.37
N GLY A 76 2.45 -1.36 -5.88
CA GLY A 76 1.90 -0.59 -4.76
C GLY A 76 1.91 -1.33 -3.43
N HIS A 77 2.39 -0.68 -2.39
CA HIS A 77 2.05 -1.05 -1.02
C HIS A 77 0.65 -0.52 -0.70
N GLY A 78 -0.24 -1.36 -0.31
CA GLY A 78 -1.60 -0.98 0.04
C GLY A 78 -2.04 -1.46 1.43
N ILE A 79 -1.23 -1.28 2.45
CA ILE A 79 -0.18 -0.30 2.78
C ILE A 79 1.05 -0.97 3.44
N ALA A 80 2.13 -0.21 3.67
CA ALA A 80 3.19 -0.57 4.61
C ALA A 80 2.91 0.05 5.99
N CYS A 81 3.07 -0.72 7.06
CA CYS A 81 2.90 -0.24 8.44
C CYS A 81 4.15 0.51 8.91
N LEU A 82 4.02 1.82 9.24
CA LEU A 82 5.16 2.69 9.51
C LEU A 82 5.50 2.97 10.98
N PRO A 83 4.61 2.82 11.98
CA PRO A 83 5.03 3.01 13.36
C PRO A 83 6.29 2.19 13.66
N PRO A 84 7.33 2.76 14.31
CA PRO A 84 8.66 2.14 14.45
C PRO A 84 8.68 0.76 15.10
N GLY A 85 7.62 0.39 15.83
CA GLY A 85 7.44 -0.96 16.37
C GLY A 85 7.32 -2.04 15.26
N PHE A 86 6.76 -1.71 14.09
CA PHE A 86 6.72 -2.64 12.94
C PHE A 86 8.08 -2.72 12.25
N SER A 87 8.71 -1.59 12.00
CA SER A 87 10.03 -1.54 11.35
C SER A 87 10.69 -0.18 11.57
N HIS A 88 12.01 -0.16 11.76
CA HIS A 88 12.76 1.08 11.85
C HIS A 88 12.62 1.91 10.56
N PRO A 89 12.36 3.25 10.63
CA PRO A 89 12.13 4.09 9.44
C PRO A 89 13.23 3.99 8.37
N ALA A 90 14.50 3.90 8.77
CA ALA A 90 15.60 3.72 7.81
C ALA A 90 15.46 2.40 7.01
N ARG A 91 15.03 1.31 7.65
CA ARG A 91 14.81 0.05 6.95
C ARG A 91 13.67 0.13 5.95
N VAL A 92 12.64 0.91 6.27
CA VAL A 92 11.54 1.17 5.32
C VAL A 92 12.05 1.99 4.13
N ALA A 93 12.80 3.08 4.37
CA ALA A 93 13.38 3.89 3.29
C ALA A 93 14.27 3.06 2.36
N GLU A 94 15.15 2.20 2.91
CA GLU A 94 16.02 1.30 2.15
C GLU A 94 15.23 0.31 1.31
N ARG A 95 14.20 -0.34 1.88
CA ARG A 95 13.36 -1.33 1.18
C ARG A 95 12.57 -0.71 0.03
N ILE A 96 11.93 0.44 0.29
CA ILE A 96 11.16 1.15 -0.73
C ILE A 96 12.06 1.63 -1.87
N SER A 97 13.20 2.21 -1.55
CA SER A 97 14.18 2.66 -2.56
C SER A 97 14.73 1.49 -3.37
N THR A 98 15.05 0.37 -2.71
CA THR A 98 15.52 -0.86 -3.39
C THR A 98 14.46 -1.41 -4.34
N LEU A 99 13.20 -1.52 -3.87
CA LEU A 99 12.09 -1.98 -4.71
C LEU A 99 11.88 -1.04 -5.91
N ASP A 100 12.03 0.27 -5.70
CA ASP A 100 11.87 1.25 -6.77
C ASP A 100 12.93 1.07 -7.86
N LEU A 101 14.20 0.85 -7.49
CA LEU A 101 15.26 0.54 -8.42
C LEU A 101 15.04 -0.80 -9.16
N VAL A 102 14.69 -1.85 -8.44
CA VAL A 102 14.44 -3.19 -9.01
C VAL A 102 13.25 -3.18 -9.96
N SER A 103 12.23 -2.40 -9.66
CA SER A 103 11.05 -2.26 -10.52
C SER A 103 11.22 -1.28 -11.69
N GLY A 104 12.33 -0.54 -11.76
CA GLY A 104 12.53 0.50 -12.78
C GLY A 104 11.63 1.72 -12.56
N GLY A 105 11.45 2.17 -11.31
CA GLY A 105 10.69 3.39 -10.97
C GLY A 105 9.18 3.18 -10.97
N ARG A 106 8.69 1.97 -10.69
CA ARG A 106 7.25 1.64 -10.70
C ARG A 106 6.59 1.57 -9.31
N VAL A 107 7.29 1.95 -8.25
CA VAL A 107 6.73 1.88 -6.88
C VAL A 107 5.67 2.94 -6.65
N GLU A 108 4.59 2.55 -5.97
CA GLU A 108 3.60 3.40 -5.29
C GLU A 108 3.71 3.12 -3.79
N PHE A 109 4.11 4.11 -3.01
CA PHE A 109 4.37 3.93 -1.59
C PHE A 109 3.14 4.24 -0.74
N GLY A 110 2.25 3.26 -0.59
CA GLY A 110 1.12 3.35 0.32
C GLY A 110 1.52 3.06 1.76
N THR A 111 1.01 3.84 2.69
CA THR A 111 1.44 3.89 4.09
C THR A 111 0.26 3.85 5.06
N GLY A 112 0.51 3.39 6.28
CA GLY A 112 -0.51 3.33 7.32
C GLY A 112 0.05 3.06 8.72
N GLU A 113 -0.87 2.96 9.69
CA GLU A 113 -0.53 2.86 11.12
C GLU A 113 -1.09 1.60 11.79
N SER A 114 -1.68 0.68 11.02
CA SER A 114 -2.54 -0.42 11.46
C SER A 114 -3.82 0.04 12.19
N ALA A 115 -4.88 -0.77 12.10
CA ALA A 115 -6.12 -0.60 12.85
C ALA A 115 -6.45 -1.83 13.71
N SER A 116 -5.71 -2.93 13.54
CA SER A 116 -5.93 -4.17 14.26
C SER A 116 -5.21 -4.17 15.60
N ARG A 117 -5.98 -4.42 16.68
CA ARG A 117 -5.41 -4.61 18.01
C ARG A 117 -4.41 -5.77 18.05
N MET A 118 -4.67 -6.85 17.30
CA MET A 118 -3.79 -8.01 17.25
C MET A 118 -2.40 -7.67 16.72
N GLU A 119 -2.34 -6.81 15.69
CA GLU A 119 -1.09 -6.33 15.11
C GLU A 119 -0.37 -5.37 16.07
N LEU A 120 -1.08 -4.36 16.58
CA LEU A 120 -0.51 -3.34 17.46
C LEU A 120 0.08 -3.94 18.74
N GLU A 121 -0.67 -4.82 19.42
CA GLU A 121 -0.19 -5.49 20.64
C GLU A 121 1.04 -6.39 20.38
N ALA A 122 1.02 -7.15 19.29
CA ALA A 122 2.12 -8.08 18.98
C ALA A 122 3.43 -7.37 18.65
N PHE A 123 3.36 -6.18 18.05
CA PHE A 123 4.53 -5.35 17.73
C PHE A 123 4.83 -4.27 18.78
N GLY A 124 4.11 -4.26 19.90
CA GLY A 124 4.34 -3.31 20.98
C GLY A 124 4.03 -1.86 20.61
N VAL A 125 3.13 -1.63 19.65
CA VAL A 125 2.72 -0.29 19.22
C VAL A 125 1.56 0.20 20.09
N ASP A 126 1.77 1.33 20.76
CA ASP A 126 0.74 1.96 21.59
C ASP A 126 -0.38 2.55 20.69
N PRO A 127 -1.63 2.05 20.81
CA PRO A 127 -2.75 2.54 20.01
C PRO A 127 -3.09 4.02 20.25
N THR A 128 -2.68 4.59 21.39
CA THR A 128 -2.97 6.00 21.74
C THR A 128 -2.01 6.97 21.05
N THR A 129 -0.79 6.54 20.75
CA THR A 129 0.26 7.36 20.13
C THR A 129 0.64 6.91 18.71
N LYS A 130 0.06 5.82 18.20
CA LYS A 130 0.40 5.27 16.88
C LYS A 130 0.31 6.28 15.74
N ARG A 131 -0.64 7.24 15.82
CA ARG A 131 -0.79 8.30 14.79
C ARG A 131 0.41 9.24 14.79
N GLN A 132 0.89 9.64 15.96
CA GLN A 132 2.06 10.50 16.10
C GLN A 132 3.32 9.74 15.62
N ALA A 133 3.47 8.49 16.04
CA ALA A 133 4.56 7.62 15.61
C ALA A 133 4.57 7.40 14.07
N TYR A 134 3.40 7.21 13.47
CA TYR A 134 3.24 7.10 12.02
C TYR A 134 3.67 8.38 11.29
N LEU A 135 3.19 9.56 11.74
CA LEU A 135 3.51 10.82 11.09
C LEU A 135 5.00 11.15 11.19
N GLU A 136 5.60 10.94 12.38
CA GLU A 136 7.04 11.11 12.59
C GLU A 136 7.84 10.20 11.66
N ALA A 137 7.51 8.91 11.61
CA ALA A 137 8.18 7.94 10.74
C ALA A 137 8.05 8.29 9.27
N LEU A 138 6.83 8.62 8.80
CA LEU A 138 6.57 8.93 7.39
C LEU A 138 7.39 10.13 6.90
N GLU A 139 7.39 11.23 7.66
CA GLU A 139 8.16 12.41 7.31
C GLU A 139 9.63 12.09 7.19
N GLN A 140 10.19 11.36 8.17
CA GLN A 140 11.60 11.03 8.18
C GLN A 140 11.99 10.01 7.10
N ILE A 141 11.13 9.05 6.76
CA ILE A 141 11.33 8.14 5.62
C ILE A 141 11.46 8.94 4.32
N CYS A 142 10.57 9.92 4.09
CA CYS A 142 10.65 10.78 2.91
C CYS A 142 11.92 11.64 2.90
N ASN A 143 12.32 12.19 4.05
CA ASN A 143 13.60 12.92 4.20
C ASN A 143 14.81 12.01 3.90
N MET A 144 14.82 10.77 4.40
CA MET A 144 15.87 9.79 4.14
C MET A 144 16.02 9.44 2.66
N MET A 145 14.91 9.36 1.93
CA MET A 145 14.94 9.11 0.48
C MET A 145 15.43 10.33 -0.31
N ALA A 146 15.03 11.54 0.08
CA ALA A 146 15.27 12.76 -0.69
C ALA A 146 16.63 13.42 -0.39
N MET A 147 17.14 13.36 0.86
CA MET A 147 18.30 14.14 1.31
C MET A 147 19.61 13.34 1.28
N THR A 148 20.72 14.01 0.94
CA THR A 148 22.08 13.42 0.89
C THR A 148 23.11 14.38 1.51
N PRO A 149 23.65 14.07 2.72
CA PRO A 149 23.20 13.03 3.63
C PRO A 149 21.87 13.37 4.30
N TYR A 150 21.22 12.37 4.91
CA TYR A 150 20.15 12.59 5.86
C TYR A 150 20.74 13.16 7.16
N PRO A 151 20.28 14.33 7.65
CA PRO A 151 20.94 15.04 8.75
C PRO A 151 20.90 14.33 10.11
N GLY A 152 20.02 13.33 10.25
CA GLY A 152 19.70 12.72 11.53
C GLY A 152 18.43 13.30 12.13
N PHE A 153 17.92 12.67 13.18
CA PHE A 153 16.69 13.05 13.84
C PHE A 153 16.69 12.59 15.31
N ASP A 154 16.24 13.45 16.20
CA ASP A 154 16.04 13.14 17.62
C ASP A 154 14.55 13.32 17.95
N GLY A 155 13.75 12.30 17.60
CA GLY A 155 12.31 12.30 17.75
C GLY A 155 11.82 11.63 19.03
N GLU A 156 10.51 11.59 19.16
CA GLU A 156 9.83 10.94 20.27
C GLU A 156 9.80 9.41 20.09
N PHE A 157 9.55 8.94 18.87
CA PHE A 157 9.33 7.51 18.58
C PHE A 157 10.56 6.80 18.02
N PHE A 158 11.49 7.53 17.42
CA PHE A 158 12.79 6.98 17.05
C PHE A 158 13.87 8.07 17.00
N LYS A 159 15.12 7.62 17.07
CA LYS A 159 16.30 8.50 16.98
C LYS A 159 17.30 7.90 16.02
N MET A 160 17.89 8.76 15.20
CA MET A 160 18.90 8.33 14.23
C MET A 160 19.92 9.45 14.01
N PRO A 161 21.24 9.17 14.11
CA PRO A 161 22.26 10.15 13.79
C PRO A 161 22.33 10.40 12.28
N CYS A 162 23.08 11.45 11.88
CA CYS A 162 23.38 11.72 10.48
C CYS A 162 23.94 10.47 9.76
N ARG A 163 23.32 10.11 8.64
CA ARG A 163 23.76 8.99 7.78
C ARG A 163 23.38 9.27 6.33
N ASN A 164 24.16 8.75 5.40
CA ASN A 164 23.72 8.69 4.00
C ASN A 164 22.90 7.40 3.80
N VAL A 165 21.57 7.50 3.83
CA VAL A 165 20.66 6.36 3.67
C VAL A 165 20.65 5.95 2.20
N LEU A 166 21.00 4.70 1.92
CA LEU A 166 21.16 4.15 0.57
C LEU A 166 20.43 2.80 0.43
N PRO A 167 20.02 2.45 -0.82
CA PRO A 167 20.11 3.26 -2.04
C PRO A 167 19.10 4.41 -2.05
N LYS A 168 19.27 5.37 -2.97
CA LYS A 168 18.22 6.35 -3.28
C LYS A 168 17.25 5.75 -4.30
N PRO A 169 15.96 6.12 -4.26
CA PRO A 169 14.99 5.64 -5.23
C PRO A 169 15.28 6.19 -6.63
N MET A 170 14.76 5.51 -7.66
CA MET A 170 14.82 5.96 -9.04
C MET A 170 13.87 7.13 -9.27
N GLN A 171 12.70 7.12 -8.62
CA GLN A 171 11.74 8.21 -8.66
C GLN A 171 12.18 9.34 -7.71
N ALA A 172 12.47 10.52 -8.25
CA ALA A 172 12.89 11.68 -7.46
C ALA A 172 11.69 12.60 -7.15
N PRO A 173 11.59 13.14 -5.92
CA PRO A 173 12.46 12.97 -4.76
C PRO A 173 12.27 11.65 -4.03
N HIS A 174 11.17 10.98 -4.25
CA HIS A 174 10.75 9.67 -3.73
C HIS A 174 9.55 9.13 -4.55
N PRO A 175 9.20 7.83 -4.46
CA PRO A 175 7.97 7.31 -5.04
C PRO A 175 6.73 8.07 -4.56
N PRO A 176 5.64 8.12 -5.37
CA PRO A 176 4.37 8.71 -4.94
C PRO A 176 3.89 8.09 -3.62
N VAL A 177 3.61 8.94 -2.63
CA VAL A 177 3.20 8.54 -1.29
C VAL A 177 1.67 8.54 -1.19
N TRP A 178 1.13 7.51 -0.54
CA TRP A 178 -0.30 7.36 -0.28
C TRP A 178 -0.55 6.99 1.18
N VAL A 179 -1.76 7.21 1.65
CA VAL A 179 -2.19 6.77 2.98
C VAL A 179 -3.52 6.02 2.92
N ALA A 180 -3.59 4.89 3.64
CA ALA A 180 -4.85 4.25 3.96
C ALA A 180 -5.63 5.10 4.95
N GLY A 181 -6.79 5.62 4.57
CA GLY A 181 -7.52 6.43 5.52
C GLY A 181 -8.57 7.35 4.93
N LYS A 182 -8.84 8.40 5.71
CA LYS A 182 -9.85 9.39 5.35
C LYS A 182 -9.27 10.42 4.34
N PRO A 183 -10.06 10.85 3.37
CA PRO A 183 -9.66 11.87 2.40
C PRO A 183 -9.15 13.17 3.03
N ASP A 184 -9.71 13.57 4.17
CA ASP A 184 -9.28 14.76 4.92
C ASP A 184 -7.81 14.66 5.37
N LEU A 185 -7.40 13.54 5.96
CA LEU A 185 -6.02 13.32 6.39
C LEU A 185 -5.05 13.33 5.20
N ALA A 186 -5.36 12.55 4.17
CA ALA A 186 -4.52 12.45 2.98
C ALA A 186 -4.29 13.83 2.32
N ALA A 187 -5.36 14.60 2.18
CA ALA A 187 -5.31 15.94 1.60
C ALA A 187 -4.46 16.92 2.42
N ARG A 188 -4.62 16.92 3.75
CA ARG A 188 -3.83 17.78 4.65
C ARG A 188 -2.34 17.46 4.62
N LEU A 189 -2.00 16.18 4.41
CA LEU A 189 -0.62 15.73 4.31
C LEU A 189 -0.05 15.87 2.88
N GLY A 190 -0.85 16.23 1.89
CA GLY A 190 -0.43 16.35 0.49
C GLY A 190 -0.07 15.02 -0.18
N ILE A 191 -0.67 13.91 0.28
CA ILE A 191 -0.41 12.56 -0.23
C ILE A 191 -1.69 11.92 -0.78
N GLY A 192 -1.53 10.87 -1.58
CA GLY A 192 -2.66 10.16 -2.18
C GLY A 192 -3.54 9.48 -1.13
N CYS A 193 -4.83 9.41 -1.39
CA CYS A 193 -5.79 8.72 -0.53
C CYS A 193 -6.07 7.32 -1.08
N LEU A 194 -5.82 6.28 -0.29
CA LEU A 194 -6.31 4.91 -0.52
C LEU A 194 -7.55 4.70 0.33
N GLY A 195 -8.74 4.86 -0.28
CA GLY A 195 -10.02 4.65 0.36
C GLY A 195 -10.45 3.19 0.30
N PHE A 196 -10.37 2.49 1.44
CA PHE A 196 -10.75 1.06 1.52
C PHE A 196 -12.25 0.83 1.76
N ASN A 197 -13.04 1.88 1.78
CA ASN A 197 -14.49 1.73 1.81
C ASN A 197 -15.02 1.62 0.38
N VAL A 198 -15.89 0.63 0.15
CA VAL A 198 -16.67 0.57 -1.08
C VAL A 198 -17.67 1.74 -1.12
N MET A 199 -17.76 2.44 -2.24
CA MET A 199 -18.50 3.69 -2.34
C MET A 199 -19.46 3.68 -3.54
N SER A 200 -20.64 4.30 -3.35
CA SER A 200 -21.47 4.73 -4.48
C SER A 200 -20.88 6.01 -5.10
N GLY A 201 -21.31 6.34 -6.31
CA GLY A 201 -20.87 7.58 -6.97
C GLY A 201 -21.11 8.85 -6.12
N ALA A 202 -22.23 8.93 -5.40
CA ALA A 202 -22.53 10.05 -4.51
C ALA A 202 -21.58 10.14 -3.31
N MET A 203 -21.26 8.98 -2.68
CA MET A 203 -20.28 8.93 -1.59
C MET A 203 -18.88 9.29 -2.09
N ALA A 204 -18.51 8.79 -3.26
CA ALA A 204 -17.23 9.10 -3.90
C ALA A 204 -17.12 10.61 -4.22
N ARG A 205 -18.18 11.24 -4.74
CA ARG A 205 -18.22 12.69 -4.98
C ARG A 205 -17.92 13.47 -3.71
N ALA A 206 -18.60 13.17 -2.61
CA ALA A 206 -18.38 13.85 -1.34
C ALA A 206 -16.94 13.69 -0.83
N ALA A 207 -16.36 12.48 -1.00
CA ALA A 207 -14.98 12.20 -0.62
C ALA A 207 -13.96 12.97 -1.48
N VAL A 208 -14.18 13.03 -2.81
CA VAL A 208 -13.35 13.75 -3.77
C VAL A 208 -13.40 15.25 -3.51
N ASP A 209 -14.59 15.81 -3.32
CA ASP A 209 -14.77 17.25 -3.06
C ASP A 209 -14.09 17.66 -1.75
N LEU A 210 -14.23 16.85 -0.69
CA LEU A 210 -13.54 17.07 0.59
C LEU A 210 -12.02 17.02 0.43
N TYR A 211 -11.50 16.01 -0.33
CA TYR A 211 -10.09 15.83 -0.56
C TYR A 211 -9.46 17.05 -1.26
N TYR A 212 -10.01 17.47 -2.41
CA TYR A 212 -9.44 18.59 -3.17
C TYR A 212 -9.63 19.94 -2.48
N LYS A 213 -10.75 20.13 -1.77
CA LYS A 213 -10.93 21.33 -0.94
C LYS A 213 -9.83 21.45 0.11
N ASN A 214 -9.59 20.39 0.88
CA ASN A 214 -8.58 20.42 1.96
C ASN A 214 -7.15 20.48 1.42
N LEU A 215 -6.88 19.86 0.26
CA LEU A 215 -5.59 20.00 -0.42
C LEU A 215 -5.29 21.47 -0.75
N ALA A 216 -6.26 22.22 -1.25
CA ALA A 216 -6.10 23.64 -1.56
C ALA A 216 -5.97 24.50 -0.29
N ASP A 217 -6.86 24.31 0.67
CA ASP A 217 -7.03 25.23 1.80
C ASP A 217 -6.03 25.02 2.93
N THR A 218 -5.73 23.74 3.26
CA THR A 218 -5.09 23.38 4.54
C THR A 218 -3.86 22.49 4.40
N CYS A 219 -3.51 22.08 3.19
CA CYS A 219 -2.39 21.14 2.97
C CYS A 219 -1.06 21.73 3.45
N VAL A 220 -0.37 20.99 4.30
CA VAL A 220 1.05 21.14 4.61
C VAL A 220 1.72 19.80 4.25
N PRO A 221 2.45 19.71 3.14
CA PRO A 221 2.96 18.44 2.65
C PRO A 221 3.88 17.77 3.65
N ILE A 222 3.65 16.49 3.95
CA ILE A 222 4.53 15.71 4.81
C ILE A 222 5.77 15.22 4.06
N ALA A 223 5.68 15.09 2.75
CA ALA A 223 6.69 14.57 1.84
C ALA A 223 7.22 15.65 0.90
N HIS A 224 8.31 15.38 0.18
CA HIS A 224 8.97 16.35 -0.72
C HIS A 224 8.23 16.57 -2.06
N ALA A 225 7.17 15.81 -2.31
CA ALA A 225 6.28 16.00 -3.46
C ALA A 225 4.84 15.74 -3.06
N VAL A 226 3.90 16.49 -3.65
CA VAL A 226 2.46 16.28 -3.44
C VAL A 226 1.95 15.22 -4.42
N ASN A 227 1.26 14.21 -3.89
CA ASN A 227 0.52 13.24 -4.67
C ASN A 227 -0.99 13.50 -4.56
N ALA A 228 -1.53 14.27 -5.47
CA ALA A 228 -2.91 14.74 -5.45
C ALA A 228 -3.86 13.73 -6.12
N ASN A 229 -3.93 12.50 -5.61
CA ASN A 229 -4.78 11.44 -6.17
C ASN A 229 -5.66 10.77 -5.10
N ILE A 230 -6.84 10.32 -5.53
CA ILE A 230 -7.76 9.54 -4.70
C ILE A 230 -8.11 8.23 -5.39
N ALA A 231 -7.86 7.11 -4.71
CA ALA A 231 -8.23 5.78 -5.13
C ALA A 231 -9.34 5.24 -4.21
N VAL A 232 -10.27 4.47 -4.76
CA VAL A 232 -11.36 3.83 -4.00
C VAL A 232 -11.40 2.32 -4.27
N LEU A 233 -11.79 1.55 -3.26
CA LEU A 233 -11.97 0.11 -3.39
C LEU A 233 -13.34 -0.21 -4.00
N ALA A 234 -13.40 -1.22 -4.88
CA ALA A 234 -14.63 -1.79 -5.38
C ALA A 234 -14.56 -3.32 -5.31
N ASN A 235 -15.59 -3.96 -4.74
CA ASN A 235 -15.81 -5.39 -4.93
C ASN A 235 -16.02 -5.64 -6.42
N PHE A 236 -15.23 -6.53 -6.99
CA PHE A 236 -15.18 -6.66 -8.44
C PHE A 236 -15.32 -8.12 -8.91
N HIS A 237 -16.31 -8.37 -9.76
CA HIS A 237 -16.39 -9.59 -10.57
C HIS A 237 -17.31 -9.35 -11.77
N VAL A 238 -16.82 -9.56 -12.98
CA VAL A 238 -17.62 -9.38 -14.19
C VAL A 238 -17.79 -10.71 -14.94
N HIS A 239 -19.02 -10.96 -15.40
CA HIS A 239 -19.37 -12.11 -16.23
C HIS A 239 -20.51 -11.72 -17.17
N PRO A 240 -20.61 -12.28 -18.42
CA PRO A 240 -21.71 -11.94 -19.32
C PRO A 240 -23.10 -12.30 -18.77
N ASP A 241 -23.19 -13.35 -17.99
CA ASP A 241 -24.42 -13.73 -17.27
C ASP A 241 -24.44 -13.12 -15.88
N ALA A 242 -25.42 -12.28 -15.60
CA ALA A 242 -25.59 -11.58 -14.33
C ALA A 242 -25.78 -12.53 -13.12
N LYS A 243 -26.41 -13.70 -13.32
CA LYS A 243 -26.61 -14.68 -12.23
C LYS A 243 -25.28 -15.32 -11.86
N VAL A 244 -24.47 -15.67 -12.85
CA VAL A 244 -23.12 -16.22 -12.64
C VAL A 244 -22.24 -15.20 -11.97
N ALA A 245 -22.23 -13.94 -12.43
CA ALA A 245 -21.45 -12.86 -11.82
C ALA A 245 -21.78 -12.71 -10.33
N ARG A 246 -23.07 -12.65 -9.99
CA ARG A 246 -23.51 -12.51 -8.58
C ARG A 246 -23.19 -13.75 -7.76
N SER A 247 -23.41 -14.95 -8.29
CA SER A 247 -23.08 -16.19 -7.58
C SER A 247 -21.59 -16.31 -7.26
N ARG A 248 -20.73 -16.01 -8.24
CA ARG A 248 -19.28 -15.98 -8.02
C ARG A 248 -18.86 -14.84 -7.06
N GLY A 249 -19.47 -13.68 -7.18
CA GLY A 249 -19.23 -12.51 -6.33
C GLY A 249 -19.57 -12.71 -4.85
N GLU A 250 -20.42 -13.69 -4.49
CA GLU A 250 -20.74 -14.04 -3.10
C GLU A 250 -19.49 -14.35 -2.26
N HIS A 251 -18.44 -14.87 -2.87
CA HIS A 251 -17.16 -15.14 -2.20
C HIS A 251 -16.53 -13.86 -1.62
N LEU A 252 -16.72 -12.71 -2.27
CA LEU A 252 -16.17 -11.44 -1.83
C LEU A 252 -16.82 -10.90 -0.53
N LYS A 253 -18.00 -11.40 -0.16
CA LYS A 253 -18.61 -11.10 1.14
C LYS A 253 -17.73 -11.54 2.32
N PHE A 254 -16.85 -12.53 2.08
CA PHE A 254 -15.93 -13.00 3.11
C PHE A 254 -14.96 -11.91 3.56
N PHE A 255 -14.62 -10.96 2.71
CA PHE A 255 -13.82 -9.80 3.11
C PHE A 255 -14.52 -8.99 4.21
N GLY A 256 -15.82 -8.70 4.05
CA GLY A 256 -16.61 -8.02 5.08
C GLY A 256 -16.73 -8.84 6.38
N TYR A 257 -16.89 -10.16 6.27
CA TYR A 257 -16.88 -11.07 7.43
C TYR A 257 -15.55 -10.99 8.18
N SER A 258 -14.42 -11.06 7.48
CA SER A 258 -13.09 -11.03 8.10
C SER A 258 -12.77 -9.68 8.74
N ILE A 259 -13.22 -8.56 8.15
CA ILE A 259 -13.16 -7.24 8.79
C ILE A 259 -13.94 -7.25 10.11
N GLY A 260 -15.17 -7.76 10.11
CA GLY A 260 -15.98 -7.91 11.35
C GLY A 260 -15.24 -8.71 12.43
N LYS A 261 -14.65 -9.84 12.03
CA LYS A 261 -13.95 -10.77 12.93
C LYS A 261 -12.68 -10.19 13.53
N TYR A 262 -11.82 -9.54 12.72
CA TYR A 262 -10.46 -9.16 13.13
C TYR A 262 -10.31 -7.69 13.54
N TYR A 263 -11.28 -6.82 13.21
CA TYR A 263 -11.17 -5.39 13.50
C TYR A 263 -12.27 -4.84 14.41
N LEU A 264 -13.46 -5.49 14.44
CA LEU A 264 -14.60 -4.87 15.11
C LEU A 264 -15.06 -5.61 16.37
N GLN A 265 -15.43 -6.88 16.27
CA GLN A 265 -16.16 -7.58 17.33
C GLN A 265 -15.75 -9.04 17.53
N GLY A 266 -14.78 -9.54 16.75
CA GLY A 266 -14.43 -10.96 16.76
C GLY A 266 -13.69 -11.40 18.03
N GLN A 267 -13.99 -12.62 18.47
CA GLN A 267 -13.14 -13.34 19.41
C GLN A 267 -12.28 -14.31 18.59
N VAL A 268 -11.00 -14.06 18.56
CA VAL A 268 -10.05 -14.90 17.82
C VAL A 268 -9.26 -15.76 18.80
N ARG A 269 -9.19 -17.06 18.50
CA ARG A 269 -8.27 -17.99 19.17
C ARG A 269 -7.16 -18.34 18.19
N PRO A 270 -5.94 -17.83 18.34
CA PRO A 270 -4.85 -18.05 17.40
C PRO A 270 -4.62 -19.54 17.12
N GLY A 271 -4.50 -19.89 15.84
CA GLY A 271 -4.34 -21.27 15.37
C GLY A 271 -5.61 -22.14 15.50
N ARG A 272 -6.77 -21.56 15.79
CA ARG A 272 -8.04 -22.27 15.95
C ARG A 272 -9.18 -21.64 15.17
N SER A 273 -8.84 -20.90 14.13
CA SER A 273 -9.86 -20.31 13.25
C SER A 273 -10.55 -21.37 12.38
N SER A 274 -11.82 -21.14 12.10
CA SER A 274 -12.62 -21.93 11.16
C SER A 274 -13.45 -20.98 10.28
N GLY A 275 -12.75 -20.03 9.64
CA GLY A 275 -13.34 -18.87 9.00
C GLY A 275 -14.34 -19.18 7.93
N TRP A 276 -14.06 -20.16 7.05
CA TRP A 276 -15.01 -20.47 5.98
C TRP A 276 -16.32 -21.09 6.47
N PRO A 277 -16.32 -22.15 7.31
CA PRO A 277 -17.56 -22.69 7.90
C PRO A 277 -18.35 -21.66 8.71
N GLU A 278 -17.66 -20.82 9.51
CA GLU A 278 -18.29 -19.75 10.28
C GLU A 278 -18.99 -18.73 9.38
N PHE A 279 -18.31 -18.29 8.32
CA PHE A 279 -18.89 -17.39 7.32
C PHE A 279 -20.08 -18.01 6.62
N MET A 280 -19.98 -19.27 6.16
CA MET A 280 -21.05 -19.96 5.44
C MET A 280 -22.33 -20.08 6.28
N ALA A 281 -22.20 -20.16 7.60
CA ALA A 281 -23.35 -20.20 8.52
C ALA A 281 -24.11 -18.86 8.59
N ILE A 282 -23.48 -17.74 8.26
CA ILE A 282 -24.06 -16.39 8.37
C ILE A 282 -24.00 -15.58 7.08
N LYS A 283 -23.57 -16.16 5.96
CA LYS A 283 -23.34 -15.43 4.69
C LYS A 283 -24.56 -14.66 4.20
N ASP A 284 -25.76 -15.17 4.47
CA ASP A 284 -27.02 -14.56 4.01
C ASP A 284 -27.40 -13.32 4.84
N SER A 285 -26.72 -13.06 5.97
CA SER A 285 -26.87 -11.83 6.74
C SER A 285 -26.09 -10.65 6.15
N PHE A 286 -25.13 -10.91 5.24
CA PHE A 286 -24.39 -9.85 4.56
C PHE A 286 -25.19 -9.28 3.39
N PRO A 287 -25.04 -7.98 3.09
CA PRO A 287 -25.68 -7.36 1.94
C PRO A 287 -25.36 -8.12 0.63
N GLN A 288 -26.33 -8.19 -0.26
CA GLN A 288 -26.08 -8.71 -1.60
C GLN A 288 -25.12 -7.80 -2.36
N LEU A 289 -24.12 -8.40 -3.03
CA LEU A 289 -23.21 -7.68 -3.90
C LEU A 289 -23.69 -7.77 -5.36
N GLY A 290 -23.53 -6.66 -6.11
CA GLY A 290 -24.02 -6.54 -7.49
C GLY A 290 -25.51 -6.23 -7.61
N GLY A 291 -26.04 -6.18 -8.83
CA GLY A 291 -27.41 -5.75 -9.12
C GLY A 291 -27.65 -4.29 -8.71
N ASP A 292 -28.68 -4.07 -7.91
CA ASP A 292 -29.04 -2.73 -7.44
C ASP A 292 -28.13 -2.17 -6.32
N ASN A 293 -27.10 -2.91 -5.91
CA ASN A 293 -26.14 -2.42 -4.92
C ASN A 293 -25.18 -1.38 -5.55
N PRO A 294 -25.31 -0.07 -5.24
CA PRO A 294 -24.56 0.98 -5.90
C PRO A 294 -23.08 1.06 -5.48
N THR A 295 -22.64 0.18 -4.58
CA THR A 295 -21.26 0.16 -4.05
C THR A 295 -20.43 -1.00 -4.58
N SER A 296 -20.91 -1.72 -5.60
CA SER A 296 -20.29 -2.97 -6.07
C SER A 296 -20.15 -3.00 -7.58
N ALA A 297 -18.96 -3.34 -8.06
CA ALA A 297 -18.65 -3.60 -9.47
C ALA A 297 -18.79 -5.11 -9.78
N ILE A 298 -19.92 -5.71 -9.40
CA ILE A 298 -20.23 -7.13 -9.63
C ILE A 298 -21.46 -7.22 -10.54
N GLY A 299 -21.31 -7.83 -11.73
CA GLY A 299 -22.42 -7.96 -12.67
C GLY A 299 -21.99 -8.23 -14.09
N THR A 300 -22.88 -7.92 -15.01
CA THR A 300 -22.58 -7.89 -16.45
C THR A 300 -21.62 -6.75 -16.79
N PRO A 301 -20.99 -6.78 -17.98
CA PRO A 301 -20.16 -5.65 -18.43
C PRO A 301 -20.87 -4.29 -18.34
N GLU A 302 -22.18 -4.23 -18.65
CA GLU A 302 -22.93 -2.96 -18.58
C GLU A 302 -23.20 -2.50 -17.13
N GLU A 303 -23.54 -3.42 -16.22
CA GLU A 303 -23.74 -3.10 -14.80
C GLU A 303 -22.42 -2.58 -14.18
N VAL A 304 -21.29 -3.24 -14.45
CA VAL A 304 -19.96 -2.82 -13.98
C VAL A 304 -19.57 -1.48 -14.60
N ARG A 305 -19.78 -1.29 -15.89
CA ARG A 305 -19.50 -0.01 -16.59
C ARG A 305 -20.29 1.14 -16.00
N SER A 306 -21.58 0.93 -15.71
CA SER A 306 -22.44 1.95 -15.08
C SER A 306 -21.90 2.39 -13.71
N HIS A 307 -21.48 1.43 -12.87
CA HIS A 307 -20.88 1.73 -11.57
C HIS A 307 -19.57 2.52 -11.73
N LEU A 308 -18.68 2.11 -12.63
CA LEU A 308 -17.40 2.77 -12.87
C LEU A 308 -17.57 4.19 -13.46
N ARG A 309 -18.55 4.41 -14.33
CA ARG A 309 -18.90 5.76 -14.81
C ARG A 309 -19.30 6.67 -13.66
N ALA A 310 -20.12 6.18 -12.73
CA ALA A 310 -20.51 6.97 -11.56
C ALA A 310 -19.32 7.36 -10.68
N LEU A 311 -18.29 6.49 -10.55
CA LEU A 311 -17.05 6.82 -9.86
C LEU A 311 -16.17 7.81 -10.65
N GLN A 312 -16.06 7.63 -11.97
CA GLN A 312 -15.32 8.56 -12.84
C GLN A 312 -15.96 9.95 -12.83
N ASP A 313 -17.28 10.05 -12.95
CA ASP A 313 -18.02 11.30 -12.89
C ASP A 313 -17.89 11.98 -11.52
N ALA A 314 -17.73 11.19 -10.45
CA ALA A 314 -17.40 11.70 -9.12
C ALA A 314 -15.97 12.29 -9.04
N GLY A 315 -15.10 12.03 -10.00
CA GLY A 315 -13.73 12.53 -10.03
C GLY A 315 -12.71 11.62 -9.35
N VAL A 316 -13.03 10.33 -9.16
CA VAL A 316 -12.09 9.32 -8.67
C VAL A 316 -10.95 9.13 -9.68
N ASP A 317 -9.72 9.08 -9.20
CA ASP A 317 -8.53 8.93 -10.05
C ASP A 317 -8.22 7.47 -10.38
N GLN A 318 -8.43 6.58 -9.40
CA GLN A 318 -8.17 5.16 -9.56
C GLN A 318 -9.22 4.32 -8.83
N VAL A 319 -9.64 3.22 -9.44
CA VAL A 319 -10.44 2.17 -8.78
C VAL A 319 -9.55 0.97 -8.50
N MET A 320 -9.48 0.56 -7.23
CA MET A 320 -8.83 -0.66 -6.80
C MET A 320 -9.84 -1.80 -6.84
N LEU A 321 -9.62 -2.74 -7.75
CA LEU A 321 -10.49 -3.88 -7.98
C LEU A 321 -10.17 -4.99 -6.98
N MET A 322 -11.04 -5.20 -6.00
CA MET A 322 -10.95 -6.33 -5.08
C MET A 322 -11.65 -7.54 -5.71
N HIS A 323 -10.85 -8.44 -6.24
CA HIS A 323 -11.30 -9.61 -7.00
C HIS A 323 -10.99 -10.94 -6.30
N GLN A 324 -9.97 -10.95 -5.41
CA GLN A 324 -9.57 -12.13 -4.67
C GLN A 324 -10.20 -12.09 -3.27
N GLY A 325 -11.11 -12.98 -2.97
CA GLY A 325 -11.76 -13.05 -1.68
C GLY A 325 -12.41 -14.40 -1.40
N GLY A 326 -12.45 -14.79 -0.14
CA GLY A 326 -13.02 -16.05 0.28
C GLY A 326 -12.32 -17.24 -0.35
N ARG A 327 -13.10 -18.16 -0.90
CA ARG A 327 -12.60 -19.33 -1.65
C ARG A 327 -12.90 -19.22 -3.15
N MET A 328 -12.72 -18.03 -3.72
CA MET A 328 -12.93 -17.81 -5.14
C MET A 328 -11.85 -18.55 -5.95
N PRO A 329 -12.22 -19.38 -6.92
CA PRO A 329 -11.27 -20.04 -7.83
C PRO A 329 -10.44 -19.03 -8.62
N HIS A 330 -9.16 -19.31 -8.79
CA HIS A 330 -8.22 -18.46 -9.52
C HIS A 330 -8.65 -18.20 -10.96
N GLU A 331 -9.19 -19.22 -11.63
CA GLU A 331 -9.68 -19.15 -13.01
C GLU A 331 -10.79 -18.12 -13.16
N TRP A 332 -11.70 -18.02 -12.19
CA TRP A 332 -12.78 -17.04 -12.23
C TRP A 332 -12.27 -15.60 -12.12
N ASN A 333 -11.22 -15.39 -11.33
CA ASN A 333 -10.56 -14.09 -11.24
C ASN A 333 -9.90 -13.71 -12.57
N CYS A 334 -9.22 -14.66 -13.22
CA CYS A 334 -8.59 -14.45 -14.52
C CYS A 334 -9.62 -14.16 -15.62
N GLU A 335 -10.66 -14.98 -15.74
CA GLU A 335 -11.77 -14.79 -16.69
C GLU A 335 -12.41 -13.40 -16.53
N SER A 336 -12.68 -13.01 -15.29
CA SER A 336 -13.28 -11.71 -14.97
C SER A 336 -12.37 -10.55 -15.38
N LEU A 337 -11.05 -10.63 -15.07
CA LEU A 337 -10.12 -9.57 -15.42
C LEU A 337 -9.90 -9.45 -16.93
N GLU A 338 -9.84 -10.57 -17.65
CA GLU A 338 -9.74 -10.59 -19.13
C GLU A 338 -10.96 -9.96 -19.78
N LEU A 339 -12.17 -10.31 -19.30
CA LEU A 339 -13.41 -9.72 -19.79
C LEU A 339 -13.45 -8.21 -19.54
N PHE A 340 -13.05 -7.77 -18.33
CA PHE A 340 -12.95 -6.36 -17.97
C PHE A 340 -12.00 -5.60 -18.89
N ALA A 341 -10.80 -6.11 -19.08
CA ALA A 341 -9.78 -5.46 -19.90
C ALA A 341 -10.19 -5.34 -21.37
N ARG A 342 -10.93 -6.34 -21.90
CA ARG A 342 -11.37 -6.36 -23.29
C ARG A 342 -12.57 -5.45 -23.53
N GLU A 343 -13.57 -5.46 -22.64
CA GLU A 343 -14.89 -4.88 -22.94
C GLU A 343 -15.18 -3.58 -22.17
N ILE A 344 -14.54 -3.35 -21.02
CA ILE A 344 -14.90 -2.23 -20.13
C ILE A 344 -13.78 -1.20 -20.07
N MET A 345 -12.57 -1.62 -19.75
CA MET A 345 -11.43 -0.74 -19.50
C MET A 345 -11.11 0.25 -20.63
N PRO A 346 -11.24 -0.08 -21.93
CA PRO A 346 -10.92 0.85 -23.02
C PRO A 346 -11.70 2.16 -22.97
N GLU A 347 -12.98 2.13 -22.58
CA GLU A 347 -13.82 3.32 -22.45
C GLU A 347 -13.24 4.34 -21.46
N PHE A 348 -12.71 3.85 -20.33
CA PHE A 348 -12.19 4.71 -19.26
C PHE A 348 -10.77 5.22 -19.51
N ARG A 349 -10.09 4.66 -20.51
CA ARG A 349 -8.76 5.12 -20.96
C ARG A 349 -8.83 6.19 -22.00
N ASP A 350 -9.92 6.22 -22.77
CA ASP A 350 -10.13 7.28 -23.75
C ASP A 350 -10.14 8.64 -23.06
N GLY A 351 -9.33 9.57 -23.56
CA GLY A 351 -9.16 10.91 -22.99
C GLY A 351 -8.47 11.01 -21.62
N GLU A 352 -7.92 9.92 -21.06
CA GLU A 352 -7.30 9.94 -19.74
C GLU A 352 -6.08 10.89 -19.66
N ASP A 353 -5.23 10.92 -20.68
CA ASP A 353 -4.07 11.82 -20.72
C ASP A 353 -4.51 13.30 -20.69
N HIS A 354 -5.57 13.64 -21.42
CA HIS A 354 -6.16 14.98 -21.38
C HIS A 354 -6.70 15.32 -19.99
N ARG A 355 -7.45 14.40 -19.37
CA ARG A 355 -7.98 14.56 -18.01
C ARG A 355 -6.86 14.78 -16.99
N LEU A 356 -5.77 14.02 -17.07
CA LEU A 356 -4.61 14.14 -16.19
C LEU A 356 -3.89 15.49 -16.37
N ALA A 357 -3.70 15.93 -17.62
CA ALA A 357 -3.07 17.21 -17.92
C ALA A 357 -3.91 18.39 -17.41
N GLU A 358 -5.23 18.34 -17.61
CA GLU A 358 -6.14 19.37 -17.10
C GLU A 358 -6.16 19.41 -15.57
N LYS A 359 -6.20 18.25 -14.91
CA LYS A 359 -6.11 18.14 -13.46
C LYS A 359 -4.80 18.72 -12.94
N ALA A 360 -3.67 18.39 -13.54
CA ALA A 360 -2.36 18.91 -13.16
C ALA A 360 -2.34 20.44 -13.22
N ARG A 361 -2.78 21.02 -14.35
CA ARG A 361 -2.87 22.50 -14.52
C ARG A 361 -3.79 23.15 -13.48
N ARG A 362 -4.94 22.55 -13.19
CA ARG A 362 -5.90 23.07 -12.19
C ARG A 362 -5.31 23.07 -10.77
N LEU A 363 -4.54 22.05 -10.41
CA LEU A 363 -4.00 21.89 -9.06
C LEU A 363 -2.66 22.58 -8.84
N GLU A 364 -1.93 22.94 -9.88
CA GLU A 364 -0.60 23.56 -9.80
C GLU A 364 -0.54 24.74 -8.82
N PRO A 365 -1.44 25.75 -8.83
CA PRO A 365 -1.38 26.87 -7.89
C PRO A 365 -1.58 26.43 -6.43
N ALA A 366 -2.49 25.50 -6.17
CA ALA A 366 -2.75 24.98 -4.84
C ALA A 366 -1.58 24.17 -4.29
N ILE A 367 -0.95 23.34 -5.14
CA ILE A 367 0.24 22.56 -4.79
C ILE A 367 1.42 23.49 -4.50
N ALA A 368 1.66 24.50 -5.34
CA ALA A 368 2.73 25.49 -5.12
C ALA A 368 2.56 26.22 -3.78
N ALA A 369 1.34 26.66 -3.47
CA ALA A 369 1.03 27.29 -2.19
C ALA A 369 1.21 26.34 -1.00
N ALA A 370 0.82 25.07 -1.14
CA ALA A 370 1.00 24.05 -0.11
C ALA A 370 2.49 23.80 0.19
N MET A 371 3.31 23.67 -0.85
CA MET A 371 4.76 23.46 -0.71
C MET A 371 5.46 24.62 0.04
N GLN A 372 4.94 25.83 -0.06
CA GLN A 372 5.47 26.99 0.68
C GLN A 372 5.07 27.01 2.17
N ARG A 373 4.04 26.26 2.57
CA ARG A 373 3.63 26.16 3.99
C ARG A 373 4.51 25.23 4.80
N LYS A 374 5.29 24.39 4.15
CA LYS A 374 6.15 23.36 4.79
C LYS A 374 7.42 23.98 5.35
N ALA A 375 7.67 23.76 6.63
CA ALA A 375 8.99 23.96 7.21
C ALA A 375 9.86 22.71 6.91
N TRP A 376 10.77 22.86 5.98
CA TRP A 376 11.64 21.77 5.53
C TRP A 376 12.73 21.46 6.53
N MET A 377 13.10 20.18 6.63
CA MET A 377 14.32 19.79 7.34
C MET A 377 15.52 20.47 6.70
N LYS A 378 16.39 21.07 7.52
CA LYS A 378 17.56 21.79 7.03
C LYS A 378 18.66 20.84 6.59
N GLU A 379 19.23 21.11 5.43
CA GLU A 379 20.46 20.46 4.99
C GLU A 379 21.66 20.90 5.84
N LEU A 380 22.64 20.03 5.99
CA LEU A 380 23.84 20.30 6.78
C LEU A 380 24.84 21.21 6.05
N GLY A 381 24.74 21.38 4.72
CA GLY A 381 25.74 22.08 3.94
C GLY A 381 27.13 21.47 4.15
N ASP A 382 28.10 22.29 4.50
CA ASP A 382 29.49 21.85 4.79
C ASP A 382 29.68 21.27 6.18
N ASN A 383 28.64 21.33 7.07
CA ASN A 383 28.72 20.87 8.46
C ASN A 383 28.38 19.38 8.62
N ILE A 384 28.82 18.55 7.69
CA ILE A 384 28.60 17.11 7.76
C ILE A 384 29.53 16.51 8.82
N PRO A 385 28.99 15.82 9.85
CA PRO A 385 29.82 15.25 10.90
C PRO A 385 30.72 14.14 10.37
N VAL A 386 31.94 14.07 10.87
CA VAL A 386 32.78 12.89 10.66
C VAL A 386 32.26 11.76 11.52
N VAL A 387 32.03 10.60 10.90
CA VAL A 387 31.59 9.40 11.59
C VAL A 387 32.71 8.39 11.58
N GLU A 388 33.22 8.06 12.76
CA GLU A 388 34.23 7.01 12.90
C GLU A 388 33.54 5.63 12.81
N PRO A 389 34.06 4.69 11.96
CA PRO A 389 33.46 3.36 11.79
C PRO A 389 33.45 2.52 13.07
N TYR A 390 34.38 2.80 13.97
CA TYR A 390 34.50 2.12 15.27
C TYR A 390 34.32 3.13 16.38
N GLY A 391 33.25 2.98 17.17
CA GLY A 391 33.05 3.81 18.36
C GLY A 391 34.14 3.53 19.39
N THR A 392 34.99 4.53 19.61
CA THR A 392 36.05 4.47 20.65
C THR A 392 35.48 4.48 22.07
N ALA A 393 34.22 4.89 22.25
CA ALA A 393 33.63 5.07 23.59
C ALA A 393 32.90 3.84 24.17
N SER A 394 32.52 2.86 23.35
CA SER A 394 31.66 1.73 23.79
C SER A 394 32.28 0.34 23.65
N PHE A 395 33.41 0.21 23.00
CA PHE A 395 34.12 -1.05 22.85
C PHE A 395 35.60 -0.88 23.16
N ILE A 396 35.98 -1.12 24.42
CA ILE A 396 37.36 -1.36 24.79
C ILE A 396 37.54 -2.88 24.73
N PRO A 397 38.29 -3.43 23.73
CA PRO A 397 38.55 -4.86 23.68
C PRO A 397 39.22 -5.30 24.96
N LYS A 398 38.67 -6.30 25.62
CA LYS A 398 39.41 -6.98 26.71
C LYS A 398 40.46 -7.87 26.07
N GLU A 399 41.56 -8.11 26.80
CA GLU A 399 42.61 -9.01 26.38
C GLU A 399 41.98 -10.41 26.10
N GLY A 400 42.04 -10.87 24.82
CA GLY A 400 41.39 -12.10 24.36
C GLY A 400 40.13 -11.92 23.52
N ASP A 401 39.58 -10.68 23.36
CA ASP A 401 38.45 -10.45 22.47
C ASP A 401 38.93 -10.43 21.01
N HIS A 402 38.42 -11.38 20.20
CA HIS A 402 38.63 -11.34 18.75
C HIS A 402 37.63 -10.40 18.08
N ILE A 403 38.08 -9.17 17.79
CA ILE A 403 37.31 -8.27 16.94
C ILE A 403 37.53 -8.74 15.50
N GLY A 404 36.56 -9.35 14.97
CA GLY A 404 36.12 -9.74 13.65
C GLY A 404 36.97 -9.57 12.38
N VAL A 405 38.17 -9.08 12.42
CA VAL A 405 39.10 -9.03 11.28
C VAL A 405 40.42 -9.63 11.71
N SER A 406 40.70 -10.85 11.29
CA SER A 406 41.97 -11.51 11.55
C SER A 406 43.13 -10.69 10.93
N ASP A 407 44.31 -10.81 11.52
CA ASP A 407 45.53 -10.15 10.98
C ASP A 407 45.79 -10.59 9.55
N ASP A 408 45.45 -11.83 9.15
CA ASP A 408 45.49 -12.31 7.76
C ASP A 408 44.55 -11.56 6.84
N THR A 409 43.35 -11.21 7.30
CA THR A 409 42.38 -10.42 6.51
C THR A 409 42.84 -8.96 6.36
N ARG A 410 43.48 -8.38 7.39
CA ARG A 410 44.08 -7.04 7.31
C ARG A 410 45.21 -6.98 6.31
N GLY A 411 46.08 -7.98 6.32
CA GLY A 411 47.17 -8.13 5.36
C GLY A 411 46.66 -8.25 3.91
N ALA A 412 45.60 -9.04 3.68
CA ALA A 412 44.99 -9.21 2.36
C ALA A 412 44.29 -7.94 1.86
N LEU A 413 43.79 -7.07 2.77
CA LEU A 413 43.15 -5.80 2.43
C LEU A 413 44.15 -4.61 2.38
N GLY A 414 45.44 -4.83 2.63
CA GLY A 414 46.47 -3.76 2.60
C GLY A 414 46.29 -2.73 3.75
N ILE A 415 45.59 -3.07 4.80
CA ILE A 415 45.35 -2.19 5.95
C ILE A 415 46.55 -2.31 6.90
N ASN A 416 47.53 -1.41 6.75
CA ASN A 416 48.64 -1.27 7.70
C ASN A 416 48.14 -0.54 8.97
N ARG A 417 48.76 -0.89 10.13
CA ARG A 417 48.48 -0.27 11.43
C ARG A 417 48.77 1.22 11.42
#